data_8328878c047809aba9045126e9acdb54
#
_entry.id   8328878c047809aba9045126e9acdb54
#
_cell.length_a   1.000
_cell.length_b   1.000
_cell.length_c   1.000
_cell.angle_alpha   90.00
_cell.angle_beta   90.00
_cell.angle_gamma   90.00
#
_symmetry.space_group_name_H-M   'P 1'
#
loop_
_entity.id
_entity.type
_entity.pdbx_description
1 polymer ?
#
loop_
_entity_poly.entity_id
_entity_poly.type
_entity_poly.pdbx_seq_one_letter_code
_entity_poly.pdbx_strand_id
1 'polypeptide(L)'
;MKKLTVLEIVELAGGIFRLYKIGINSENKYFMYAIDTITEQLGWAHHLKLHESKKLDVLDIGTGGGFFPYICNLYGHNAHSCDERHNLPWEDGYKHLKIDPVNYLVRKNISVGKTFDQKFDLIVSFRSFIGTTKQWEPQGDIEIWNVDEWRFFLKDCSNHLLKNLDSRIFFSCNRADELPPYNTMPKEEITIWGSKELGAFFKPYQIDRGTFPDTFGNMFTITKEQIDNEL
;
A
#
# COMPACT_ATOMS: atom_id res chain seq x y z
N MET A 1 -8.34 4.84 20.60
CA MET A 1 -8.11 3.52 21.28
C MET A 1 -6.70 3.43 21.81
N LYS A 2 -6.38 2.37 22.61
CA LYS A 2 -4.99 2.15 23.06
C LYS A 2 -4.08 1.91 21.85
N LYS A 3 -2.91 2.54 21.86
CA LYS A 3 -1.85 2.28 20.87
C LYS A 3 -1.28 0.87 21.10
N LEU A 4 -1.41 -0.01 20.11
CA LEU A 4 -0.90 -1.38 20.18
C LEU A 4 0.61 -1.40 19.96
N THR A 5 1.27 -2.40 20.53
CA THR A 5 2.67 -2.73 20.29
C THR A 5 2.80 -3.88 19.29
N VAL A 6 4.00 -4.07 18.73
CA VAL A 6 4.30 -5.19 17.83
C VAL A 6 4.01 -6.55 18.50
N LEU A 7 4.41 -6.70 19.77
CA LEU A 7 4.18 -7.94 20.52
C LEU A 7 2.70 -8.23 20.70
N GLU A 8 1.88 -7.22 21.03
CA GLU A 8 0.42 -7.39 21.14
C GLU A 8 -0.20 -7.82 19.81
N ILE A 9 0.23 -7.23 18.68
CA ILE A 9 -0.23 -7.65 17.36
C ILE A 9 0.17 -9.10 17.06
N VAL A 10 1.41 -9.48 17.34
CA VAL A 10 1.90 -10.85 17.16
C VAL A 10 1.10 -11.85 18.01
N GLU A 11 0.83 -11.53 19.28
CA GLU A 11 0.02 -12.38 20.16
C GLU A 11 -1.41 -12.52 19.65
N LEU A 12 -2.06 -11.42 19.28
CA LEU A 12 -3.41 -11.42 18.70
C LEU A 12 -3.50 -12.20 17.39
N ALA A 13 -2.42 -12.22 16.60
CA ALA A 13 -2.28 -13.03 15.41
C ALA A 13 -1.87 -14.50 15.69
N GLY A 14 -1.95 -14.96 16.94
CA GLY A 14 -1.71 -16.34 17.33
C GLY A 14 -0.27 -16.72 17.67
N GLY A 15 0.61 -15.73 17.83
CA GLY A 15 2.00 -15.89 18.23
C GLY A 15 2.98 -16.14 17.10
N ILE A 16 4.24 -15.81 17.34
CA ILE A 16 5.30 -15.84 16.30
C ILE A 16 5.50 -17.24 15.66
N PHE A 17 5.45 -18.28 16.46
CA PHE A 17 5.63 -19.64 15.93
C PHE A 17 4.54 -20.05 14.95
N ARG A 18 3.29 -19.66 15.21
CA ARG A 18 2.17 -19.92 14.31
C ARG A 18 2.30 -19.14 13.01
N LEU A 19 2.63 -17.87 13.09
CA LEU A 19 2.85 -17.03 11.90
C LEU A 19 3.99 -17.58 11.05
N TYR A 20 5.11 -17.92 11.66
CA TYR A 20 6.25 -18.53 10.97
C TYR A 20 5.88 -19.86 10.29
N LYS A 21 5.11 -20.74 10.98
CA LYS A 21 4.64 -21.99 10.40
C LYS A 21 3.74 -21.77 9.18
N ILE A 22 2.84 -20.80 9.23
CA ILE A 22 2.01 -20.40 8.09
C ILE A 22 2.93 -19.94 6.94
N GLY A 23 3.90 -19.09 7.22
CA GLY A 23 4.86 -18.60 6.23
C GLY A 23 5.60 -19.72 5.51
N ILE A 24 6.14 -20.70 6.24
CA ILE A 24 6.83 -21.86 5.67
C ILE A 24 5.89 -22.70 4.81
N ASN A 25 4.70 -23.04 5.33
CA ASN A 25 3.77 -23.92 4.62
C ASN A 25 3.24 -23.31 3.32
N SER A 26 3.11 -21.98 3.28
CA SER A 26 2.60 -21.23 2.12
C SER A 26 3.72 -20.55 1.31
N GLU A 27 4.98 -20.71 1.69
CA GLU A 27 6.13 -20.00 1.10
C GLU A 27 5.97 -18.46 1.17
N ASN A 28 5.19 -17.98 2.14
CA ASN A 28 4.86 -16.58 2.28
C ASN A 28 5.93 -15.84 3.10
N LYS A 29 6.80 -15.10 2.41
CA LYS A 29 7.89 -14.34 3.05
C LYS A 29 7.43 -13.36 4.12
N TYR A 30 6.24 -12.76 3.99
CA TYR A 30 5.72 -11.79 4.97
C TYR A 30 5.39 -12.46 6.31
N PHE A 31 4.90 -13.69 6.28
CA PHE A 31 4.68 -14.47 7.49
C PHE A 31 5.96 -15.07 8.06
N MET A 32 6.94 -15.39 7.21
CA MET A 32 8.27 -15.82 7.67
C MET A 32 9.00 -14.71 8.43
N TYR A 33 8.81 -13.47 8.01
CA TYR A 33 9.37 -12.26 8.63
C TYR A 33 8.29 -11.42 9.31
N ALA A 34 7.34 -12.08 9.99
CA ALA A 34 6.14 -11.45 10.51
C ALA A 34 6.43 -10.28 11.47
N ILE A 35 7.48 -10.38 12.31
CA ILE A 35 7.84 -9.29 13.23
C ILE A 35 8.22 -8.03 12.44
N ASP A 36 9.07 -8.16 11.43
CA ASP A 36 9.53 -7.03 10.62
C ASP A 36 8.34 -6.42 9.85
N THR A 37 7.52 -7.28 9.23
CA THR A 37 6.34 -6.85 8.48
C THR A 37 5.33 -6.15 9.38
N ILE A 38 5.03 -6.71 10.56
CA ILE A 38 4.11 -6.10 11.53
C ILE A 38 4.68 -4.78 12.05
N THR A 39 5.98 -4.72 12.30
CA THR A 39 6.64 -3.48 12.77
C THR A 39 6.46 -2.37 11.76
N GLU A 40 6.70 -2.65 10.49
CA GLU A 40 6.51 -1.71 9.40
C GLU A 40 5.06 -1.24 9.29
N GLN A 41 4.12 -2.19 9.16
CA GLN A 41 2.70 -1.90 8.95
C GLN A 41 2.08 -1.17 10.16
N LEU A 42 2.50 -1.51 11.37
CA LEU A 42 2.08 -0.81 12.58
C LEU A 42 2.64 0.62 12.64
N GLY A 43 3.89 0.81 12.17
CA GLY A 43 4.49 2.13 12.01
C GLY A 43 3.62 3.03 11.11
N TRP A 44 3.15 2.52 9.98
CA TRP A 44 2.22 3.23 9.08
C TRP A 44 0.90 3.56 9.76
N ALA A 45 0.30 2.60 10.45
CA ALA A 45 -0.95 2.80 11.16
C ALA A 45 -0.82 3.90 12.23
N HIS A 46 0.32 3.96 12.93
CA HIS A 46 0.60 5.01 13.91
C HIS A 46 0.87 6.38 13.27
N HIS A 47 1.61 6.43 12.16
CA HIS A 47 1.82 7.65 11.40
C HIS A 47 0.50 8.26 10.92
N LEU A 48 -0.39 7.42 10.42
CA LEU A 48 -1.74 7.81 10.00
C LEU A 48 -2.69 8.08 11.19
N LYS A 49 -2.22 7.91 12.44
CA LYS A 49 -2.97 8.09 13.69
C LYS A 49 -4.26 7.25 13.75
N LEU A 50 -4.24 6.05 13.17
CA LEU A 50 -5.44 5.21 13.12
C LEU A 50 -5.96 4.84 14.52
N HIS A 51 -5.08 4.65 15.50
CA HIS A 51 -5.45 4.39 16.89
C HIS A 51 -6.20 5.55 17.60
N GLU A 52 -6.13 6.78 17.04
CA GLU A 52 -6.80 7.99 17.55
C GLU A 52 -8.04 8.37 16.72
N SER A 53 -8.15 7.83 15.52
CA SER A 53 -9.19 8.20 14.57
C SER A 53 -10.55 7.61 14.95
N LYS A 54 -11.63 8.26 14.52
CA LYS A 54 -12.96 7.64 14.47
C LYS A 54 -12.90 6.44 13.53
N LYS A 55 -13.93 5.60 13.57
CA LYS A 55 -14.05 4.49 12.63
C LYS A 55 -14.00 4.99 11.20
N LEU A 56 -13.06 4.46 10.42
CA LEU A 56 -12.84 4.77 9.00
C LEU A 56 -13.14 3.52 8.16
N ASP A 57 -13.55 3.75 6.91
CA ASP A 57 -13.48 2.75 5.85
C ASP A 57 -12.14 2.92 5.12
N VAL A 58 -11.33 1.89 5.14
CA VAL A 58 -9.95 1.89 4.61
C VAL A 58 -9.84 0.89 3.47
N LEU A 59 -9.21 1.30 2.36
CA LEU A 59 -8.83 0.39 1.27
C LEU A 59 -7.31 0.28 1.21
N ASP A 60 -6.79 -0.93 1.32
CA ASP A 60 -5.37 -1.26 1.14
C ASP A 60 -5.14 -1.91 -0.24
N ILE A 61 -4.42 -1.21 -1.11
CA ILE A 61 -4.11 -1.65 -2.48
C ILE A 61 -2.73 -2.29 -2.49
N GLY A 62 -2.65 -3.56 -2.91
CA GLY A 62 -1.41 -4.33 -2.88
C GLY A 62 -1.08 -4.79 -1.46
N THR A 63 -2.06 -5.42 -0.80
CA THR A 63 -2.00 -5.73 0.64
C THR A 63 -0.92 -6.73 1.04
N GLY A 64 -0.35 -7.48 0.10
CA GLY A 64 0.70 -8.46 0.40
C GLY A 64 0.23 -9.49 1.43
N GLY A 65 0.93 -9.59 2.56
CA GLY A 65 0.57 -10.53 3.64
C GLY A 65 -0.70 -10.18 4.43
N GLY A 66 -1.33 -9.02 4.17
CA GLY A 66 -2.58 -8.63 4.81
C GLY A 66 -2.47 -8.10 6.23
N PHE A 67 -1.29 -7.80 6.72
CA PHE A 67 -1.13 -7.29 8.08
C PHE A 67 -1.68 -5.88 8.27
N PHE A 68 -1.61 -5.01 7.26
CA PHE A 68 -2.14 -3.66 7.41
C PHE A 68 -3.67 -3.64 7.61
N PRO A 69 -4.50 -4.28 6.76
CA PRO A 69 -5.94 -4.36 7.01
C PRO A 69 -6.26 -5.09 8.31
N TYR A 70 -5.47 -6.10 8.71
CA TYR A 70 -5.62 -6.74 10.02
C TYR A 70 -5.44 -5.74 11.17
N ILE A 71 -4.38 -4.93 11.15
CA ILE A 71 -4.11 -3.89 12.15
C ILE A 71 -5.23 -2.83 12.15
N CYS A 72 -5.71 -2.42 10.99
CA CYS A 72 -6.86 -1.51 10.87
C CYS A 72 -8.10 -2.07 11.59
N ASN A 73 -8.40 -3.35 11.35
CA ASN A 73 -9.53 -4.02 12.00
C ASN A 73 -9.35 -4.11 13.53
N LEU A 74 -8.13 -4.35 14.03
CA LEU A 74 -7.84 -4.32 15.47
C LEU A 74 -8.05 -2.92 16.08
N TYR A 75 -7.86 -1.86 15.30
CA TYR A 75 -8.20 -0.47 15.68
C TYR A 75 -9.68 -0.13 15.42
N GLY A 76 -10.53 -1.11 15.10
CA GLY A 76 -11.98 -0.93 14.93
C GLY A 76 -12.38 -0.22 13.64
N HIS A 77 -11.49 -0.06 12.68
CA HIS A 77 -11.79 0.41 11.35
C HIS A 77 -12.45 -0.71 10.53
N ASN A 78 -13.00 -0.34 9.38
CA ASN A 78 -13.55 -1.27 8.40
C ASN A 78 -12.55 -1.36 7.25
N ALA A 79 -11.66 -2.34 7.29
CA ALA A 79 -10.59 -2.48 6.31
C ALA A 79 -10.97 -3.43 5.18
N HIS A 80 -10.81 -2.92 3.97
CA HIS A 80 -10.90 -3.66 2.72
C HIS A 80 -9.54 -3.70 2.08
N SER A 81 -9.29 -4.70 1.26
CA SER A 81 -8.01 -4.83 0.57
C SER A 81 -8.15 -5.45 -0.80
N CYS A 82 -7.18 -5.20 -1.66
CA CYS A 82 -7.03 -5.92 -2.91
C CYS A 82 -5.57 -6.25 -3.19
N ASP A 83 -5.37 -7.35 -3.92
CA ASP A 83 -4.07 -7.78 -4.38
C ASP A 83 -4.23 -8.68 -5.61
N GLU A 84 -3.16 -8.82 -6.38
CA GLU A 84 -3.12 -9.78 -7.46
C GLU A 84 -2.91 -11.19 -6.90
N ARG A 85 -3.89 -12.08 -7.13
CA ARG A 85 -3.88 -13.45 -6.60
C ARG A 85 -3.26 -14.47 -7.56
N HIS A 86 -2.24 -14.13 -8.32
CA HIS A 86 -1.55 -15.14 -9.12
C HIS A 86 -0.60 -15.98 -8.25
N ASN A 87 -0.94 -17.26 -8.07
CA ASN A 87 -0.14 -18.27 -7.34
C ASN A 87 0.02 -17.99 -5.84
N LEU A 88 -1.00 -18.21 -5.12
CA LEU A 88 -1.30 -17.86 -3.74
C LEU A 88 -0.43 -18.46 -2.63
N PRO A 89 0.74 -17.92 -2.30
CA PRO A 89 1.37 -18.29 -1.03
C PRO A 89 0.65 -17.65 0.18
N TRP A 90 -0.42 -16.85 -0.03
CA TRP A 90 -0.98 -15.99 1.03
C TRP A 90 -2.35 -16.41 1.56
N GLU A 91 -3.03 -17.36 0.91
CA GLU A 91 -4.38 -17.78 1.31
C GLU A 91 -4.49 -18.24 2.76
N ASP A 92 -3.53 -19.02 3.23
CA ASP A 92 -3.53 -19.49 4.62
C ASP A 92 -3.34 -18.33 5.62
N GLY A 93 -2.54 -17.33 5.22
CA GLY A 93 -2.37 -16.11 5.97
C GLY A 93 -3.65 -15.30 6.03
N TYR A 94 -4.31 -15.07 4.90
CA TYR A 94 -5.58 -14.34 4.83
C TYR A 94 -6.68 -15.02 5.64
N LYS A 95 -6.85 -16.32 5.50
CA LYS A 95 -7.78 -17.12 6.32
C LYS A 95 -7.48 -16.97 7.82
N HIS A 96 -6.19 -17.03 8.17
CA HIS A 96 -5.75 -16.91 9.55
C HIS A 96 -6.02 -15.51 10.13
N LEU A 97 -5.72 -14.45 9.40
CA LEU A 97 -5.97 -13.07 9.80
C LEU A 97 -7.44 -12.65 9.60
N LYS A 98 -8.28 -13.51 9.02
CA LYS A 98 -9.70 -13.24 8.71
C LYS A 98 -9.87 -12.02 7.81
N ILE A 99 -9.04 -11.91 6.79
CA ILE A 99 -9.16 -10.91 5.74
C ILE A 99 -9.47 -11.60 4.41
N ASP A 100 -10.17 -10.92 3.52
CA ASP A 100 -10.56 -11.43 2.21
C ASP A 100 -10.28 -10.38 1.13
N PRO A 101 -9.05 -10.31 0.63
CA PRO A 101 -8.70 -9.35 -0.40
C PRO A 101 -9.43 -9.64 -1.71
N VAL A 102 -9.93 -8.59 -2.35
CA VAL A 102 -10.44 -8.69 -3.72
C VAL A 102 -9.27 -9.03 -4.66
N ASN A 103 -9.47 -10.03 -5.53
CA ASN A 103 -8.48 -10.34 -6.55
C ASN A 103 -8.50 -9.25 -7.64
N TYR A 104 -7.63 -8.27 -7.53
CA TYR A 104 -7.57 -7.14 -8.44
C TYR A 104 -6.16 -6.57 -8.53
N LEU A 105 -5.71 -6.35 -9.76
CA LEU A 105 -4.47 -5.66 -10.08
C LEU A 105 -4.79 -4.27 -10.64
N VAL A 106 -4.25 -3.24 -10.02
CA VAL A 106 -4.34 -1.88 -10.54
C VAL A 106 -3.50 -1.75 -11.82
N ARG A 107 -4.15 -1.34 -12.91
CA ARG A 107 -3.52 -1.18 -14.23
C ARG A 107 -3.69 0.23 -14.76
N LYS A 108 -2.74 0.66 -15.60
CA LYS A 108 -2.80 1.97 -16.24
C LYS A 108 -4.09 2.14 -17.06
N ASN A 109 -4.71 3.31 -16.94
CA ASN A 109 -5.90 3.69 -17.69
C ASN A 109 -7.11 2.74 -17.52
N ILE A 110 -7.12 1.92 -16.47
CA ILE A 110 -8.25 1.07 -16.09
C ILE A 110 -8.83 1.56 -14.77
N SER A 111 -10.14 1.80 -14.75
CA SER A 111 -10.83 2.29 -13.56
C SER A 111 -10.79 1.29 -12.43
N VAL A 112 -10.19 1.68 -11.30
CA VAL A 112 -10.24 0.96 -10.03
C VAL A 112 -11.62 1.11 -9.40
N GLY A 113 -12.26 2.25 -9.61
CA GLY A 113 -13.55 2.59 -9.04
C GLY A 113 -14.69 1.65 -9.43
N LYS A 114 -14.54 0.93 -10.54
CA LYS A 114 -15.51 -0.09 -10.96
C LYS A 114 -15.42 -1.41 -10.21
N THR A 115 -14.37 -1.60 -9.41
CA THR A 115 -14.10 -2.84 -8.69
C THR A 115 -14.77 -2.86 -7.32
N PHE A 116 -15.07 -1.69 -6.78
CA PHE A 116 -15.63 -1.55 -5.43
C PHE A 116 -16.96 -0.79 -5.47
N ASP A 117 -17.99 -1.36 -4.82
CA ASP A 117 -19.32 -0.74 -4.72
C ASP A 117 -19.44 0.24 -3.55
N GLN A 118 -18.33 0.64 -2.95
CA GLN A 118 -18.30 1.51 -1.78
C GLN A 118 -17.21 2.57 -1.88
N LYS A 119 -17.32 3.57 -1.01
CA LYS A 119 -16.34 4.65 -0.88
C LYS A 119 -15.57 4.56 0.43
N PHE A 120 -14.36 5.10 0.44
CA PHE A 120 -13.39 5.00 1.53
C PHE A 120 -13.01 6.38 2.07
N ASP A 121 -12.70 6.42 3.36
CA ASP A 121 -12.12 7.60 4.01
C ASP A 121 -10.62 7.68 3.75
N LEU A 122 -9.97 6.52 3.58
CA LEU A 122 -8.55 6.38 3.38
C LEU A 122 -8.26 5.26 2.37
N ILE A 123 -7.50 5.58 1.35
CA ILE A 123 -6.89 4.59 0.45
C ILE A 123 -5.40 4.57 0.73
N VAL A 124 -4.84 3.40 0.93
CA VAL A 124 -3.40 3.22 1.13
C VAL A 124 -2.80 2.25 0.13
N SER A 125 -1.52 2.42 -0.13
CA SER A 125 -0.71 1.45 -0.87
C SER A 125 0.72 1.53 -0.37
N PHE A 126 1.18 0.48 0.29
CA PHE A 126 2.50 0.45 0.90
C PHE A 126 3.44 -0.47 0.15
N ARG A 127 4.57 0.09 -0.35
CA ARG A 127 5.60 -0.66 -1.07
C ARG A 127 5.03 -1.59 -2.15
N SER A 128 3.91 -1.20 -2.75
CA SER A 128 3.33 -1.91 -3.88
C SER A 128 3.98 -1.44 -5.19
N PHE A 129 3.77 -2.20 -6.24
CA PHE A 129 4.21 -1.85 -7.59
C PHE A 129 3.16 -1.02 -8.36
N ILE A 130 2.28 -0.32 -7.64
CA ILE A 130 1.35 0.60 -8.29
C ILE A 130 2.13 1.64 -9.11
N GLY A 131 1.68 1.90 -10.32
CA GLY A 131 2.39 2.81 -11.23
C GLY A 131 3.38 2.12 -12.16
N THR A 132 3.41 0.78 -12.21
CA THR A 132 4.18 0.01 -13.18
C THR A 132 3.28 -0.89 -14.02
N THR A 133 3.65 -1.16 -15.27
CA THR A 133 2.85 -1.99 -16.18
C THR A 133 3.19 -3.47 -16.12
N LYS A 134 4.35 -3.82 -15.59
CA LYS A 134 4.81 -5.21 -15.49
C LYS A 134 5.27 -5.54 -14.10
N GLN A 135 4.45 -6.33 -13.42
CA GLN A 135 4.78 -6.74 -12.06
C GLN A 135 5.47 -8.12 -12.00
N TRP A 136 5.24 -9.01 -12.96
CA TRP A 136 5.67 -10.42 -12.82
C TRP A 136 6.03 -11.15 -14.12
N GLU A 137 6.13 -10.46 -15.27
CA GLU A 137 6.64 -11.12 -16.48
C GLU A 137 8.16 -11.12 -16.50
N PRO A 138 8.83 -12.29 -16.53
CA PRO A 138 10.30 -12.40 -16.41
C PRO A 138 11.10 -11.82 -17.58
N GLN A 139 10.46 -11.34 -18.65
CA GLN A 139 11.11 -11.03 -19.92
C GLN A 139 10.68 -9.70 -20.59
N GLY A 140 10.26 -8.72 -19.83
CA GLY A 140 9.86 -7.46 -20.47
C GLY A 140 10.30 -6.24 -19.70
N ASP A 141 10.46 -5.13 -20.44
CA ASP A 141 10.79 -3.83 -19.86
C ASP A 141 9.70 -3.38 -18.88
N ILE A 142 10.10 -2.92 -17.71
CA ILE A 142 9.19 -2.33 -16.74
C ILE A 142 8.83 -0.94 -17.27
N GLU A 143 7.59 -0.75 -17.69
CA GLU A 143 7.05 0.57 -17.98
C GLU A 143 6.57 1.23 -16.68
N ILE A 144 7.06 2.43 -16.43
CA ILE A 144 6.58 3.28 -15.34
C ILE A 144 5.47 4.18 -15.88
N TRP A 145 4.42 4.35 -15.10
CA TRP A 145 3.34 5.26 -15.47
C TRP A 145 3.85 6.69 -15.62
N ASN A 146 3.41 7.38 -16.64
CA ASN A 146 3.64 8.80 -16.82
C ASN A 146 2.65 9.64 -15.97
N VAL A 147 2.80 10.96 -16.01
CA VAL A 147 1.96 11.88 -15.24
C VAL A 147 0.47 11.76 -15.59
N ASP A 148 0.12 11.54 -16.86
CA ASP A 148 -1.29 11.47 -17.28
C ASP A 148 -1.94 10.17 -16.81
N GLU A 149 -1.21 9.07 -16.78
CA GLU A 149 -1.67 7.79 -16.22
C GLU A 149 -1.90 7.89 -14.70
N TRP A 150 -1.03 8.60 -13.99
CA TRP A 150 -1.23 8.91 -12.57
C TRP A 150 -2.41 9.84 -12.34
N ARG A 151 -2.58 10.88 -13.15
CA ARG A 151 -3.77 11.75 -13.09
C ARG A 151 -5.06 10.96 -13.28
N PHE A 152 -5.08 10.08 -14.28
CA PHE A 152 -6.22 9.20 -14.50
C PHE A 152 -6.56 8.40 -13.24
N PHE A 153 -5.56 7.71 -12.66
CA PHE A 153 -5.76 6.90 -11.46
C PHE A 153 -6.26 7.74 -10.27
N LEU A 154 -5.64 8.88 -10.01
CA LEU A 154 -6.02 9.75 -8.90
C LEU A 154 -7.44 10.30 -9.07
N LYS A 155 -7.80 10.76 -10.28
CA LYS A 155 -9.17 11.21 -10.60
C LYS A 155 -10.19 10.08 -10.52
N ASP A 156 -9.86 8.90 -10.97
CA ASP A 156 -10.73 7.73 -10.84
C ASP A 156 -11.01 7.41 -9.37
N CYS A 157 -9.96 7.41 -8.53
CA CYS A 157 -10.11 7.24 -7.09
C CYS A 157 -10.95 8.36 -6.46
N SER A 158 -10.71 9.62 -6.84
CA SER A 158 -11.49 10.76 -6.32
C SER A 158 -12.97 10.62 -6.64
N ASN A 159 -13.30 10.33 -7.89
CA ASN A 159 -14.68 10.26 -8.37
C ASN A 159 -15.46 9.07 -7.79
N HIS A 160 -14.82 7.94 -7.67
CA HIS A 160 -15.50 6.67 -7.40
C HIS A 160 -15.24 6.10 -6.02
N LEU A 161 -14.06 6.32 -5.45
CA LEU A 161 -13.62 5.65 -4.23
C LEU A 161 -13.51 6.55 -3.00
N LEU A 162 -13.23 7.85 -3.15
CA LEU A 162 -13.12 8.75 -1.99
C LEU A 162 -14.50 9.31 -1.58
N LYS A 163 -14.81 9.29 -0.26
CA LYS A 163 -16.12 9.65 0.29
C LYS A 163 -16.39 11.17 0.24
N ASN A 164 -15.46 11.96 0.75
CA ASN A 164 -15.61 13.37 0.97
C ASN A 164 -14.29 14.11 0.73
N LEU A 165 -14.28 15.45 0.81
CA LEU A 165 -13.12 16.27 0.49
C LEU A 165 -11.88 15.97 1.37
N ASP A 166 -12.09 15.58 2.62
CA ASP A 166 -11.02 15.22 3.56
C ASP A 166 -10.49 13.79 3.36
N SER A 167 -11.22 12.96 2.61
CA SER A 167 -10.77 11.60 2.27
C SER A 167 -9.52 11.67 1.42
N ARG A 168 -8.59 10.73 1.63
CA ARG A 168 -7.26 10.85 1.05
C ARG A 168 -6.67 9.52 0.60
N ILE A 169 -5.74 9.64 -0.31
CA ILE A 169 -4.84 8.57 -0.72
C ILE A 169 -3.51 8.78 -0.04
N PHE A 170 -2.97 7.72 0.55
CA PHE A 170 -1.64 7.67 1.10
C PHE A 170 -0.88 6.50 0.48
N PHE A 171 0.29 6.76 -0.06
CA PHE A 171 1.10 5.69 -0.63
C PHE A 171 2.59 5.89 -0.42
N SER A 172 3.30 4.78 -0.33
CA SER A 172 4.74 4.71 -0.40
C SER A 172 5.13 3.81 -1.57
N CYS A 173 6.13 4.23 -2.30
CA CYS A 173 6.57 3.50 -3.47
C CYS A 173 7.75 2.62 -3.12
N ASN A 174 7.85 1.46 -3.76
CA ASN A 174 9.10 0.74 -3.78
C ASN A 174 10.18 1.62 -4.39
N ARG A 175 11.40 1.47 -3.91
CA ARG A 175 12.53 2.22 -4.46
C ARG A 175 12.77 1.76 -5.89
N ALA A 176 12.79 2.72 -6.82
CA ALA A 176 13.08 2.41 -8.22
C ALA A 176 14.48 1.80 -8.40
N ASP A 177 15.43 2.17 -7.53
CA ASP A 177 16.79 1.63 -7.52
C ASP A 177 16.89 0.13 -7.20
N GLU A 178 15.81 -0.50 -6.74
CA GLU A 178 15.72 -1.96 -6.54
C GLU A 178 15.27 -2.70 -7.81
N LEU A 179 14.83 -1.99 -8.83
CA LEU A 179 14.26 -2.56 -10.06
C LEU A 179 15.19 -2.37 -11.26
N PRO A 180 15.47 -3.39 -12.08
CA PRO A 180 16.13 -3.21 -13.37
C PRO A 180 15.25 -2.38 -14.33
N PRO A 181 15.82 -1.49 -15.16
CA PRO A 181 17.24 -1.14 -15.26
C PRO A 181 17.74 -0.09 -14.26
N TYR A 182 16.86 0.40 -13.39
CA TYR A 182 17.15 1.55 -12.50
C TYR A 182 18.18 1.25 -11.42
N ASN A 183 18.40 -0.03 -11.08
CA ASN A 183 19.43 -0.45 -10.13
C ASN A 183 20.87 -0.15 -10.61
N THR A 184 21.04 0.21 -11.89
CA THR A 184 22.32 0.61 -12.48
C THR A 184 22.48 2.12 -12.67
N MET A 185 21.44 2.91 -12.38
CA MET A 185 21.45 4.35 -12.53
C MET A 185 22.07 5.06 -11.31
N PRO A 186 22.70 6.23 -11.48
CA PRO A 186 23.13 7.04 -10.36
C PRO A 186 21.95 7.39 -9.44
N LYS A 187 22.14 7.29 -8.12
CA LYS A 187 21.07 7.53 -7.14
C LYS A 187 20.44 8.92 -7.25
N GLU A 188 21.22 9.90 -7.70
CA GLU A 188 20.80 11.29 -7.91
C GLU A 188 19.81 11.44 -9.08
N GLU A 189 19.82 10.49 -10.00
CA GLU A 189 18.90 10.44 -11.16
C GLU A 189 17.65 9.63 -10.88
N ILE A 190 17.67 8.83 -9.81
CA ILE A 190 16.56 8.01 -9.38
C ILE A 190 15.62 8.87 -8.52
N THR A 191 14.76 9.62 -9.19
CA THR A 191 13.62 10.29 -8.55
C THR A 191 12.51 9.26 -8.32
N ILE A 192 11.33 9.72 -7.94
CA ILE A 192 10.15 8.83 -7.83
C ILE A 192 10.04 8.04 -9.12
N TRP A 193 10.17 6.72 -9.03
CA TRP A 193 10.13 5.80 -10.16
C TRP A 193 11.06 6.16 -11.34
N GLY A 194 12.19 6.81 -11.08
CA GLY A 194 13.19 7.13 -12.11
C GLY A 194 12.81 8.25 -13.08
N SER A 195 11.77 9.04 -12.80
CA SER A 195 11.32 10.14 -13.65
C SER A 195 11.37 11.48 -12.93
N LYS A 196 12.12 12.46 -13.49
CA LYS A 196 12.14 13.84 -13.00
C LYS A 196 10.75 14.49 -13.09
N GLU A 197 9.96 14.12 -14.09
CA GLU A 197 8.63 14.64 -14.31
C GLU A 197 7.67 14.17 -13.23
N LEU A 198 7.69 12.87 -12.87
CA LEU A 198 6.93 12.34 -11.75
C LEU A 198 7.39 12.93 -10.41
N GLY A 199 8.71 13.10 -10.24
CA GLY A 199 9.27 13.79 -9.08
C GLY A 199 8.71 15.19 -8.90
N ALA A 200 8.63 15.97 -9.97
CA ALA A 200 8.03 17.31 -9.96
C ALA A 200 6.52 17.25 -9.69
N PHE A 201 5.82 16.32 -10.32
CA PHE A 201 4.37 16.13 -10.16
C PHE A 201 3.98 15.81 -8.72
N PHE A 202 4.69 14.89 -8.06
CA PHE A 202 4.38 14.48 -6.70
C PHE A 202 5.01 15.35 -5.60
N LYS A 203 5.93 16.26 -5.93
CA LYS A 203 6.63 17.10 -4.95
C LYS A 203 5.68 17.87 -4.00
N PRO A 204 4.55 18.46 -4.45
CA PRO A 204 3.64 19.17 -3.56
C PRO A 204 2.96 18.27 -2.53
N TYR A 205 2.85 16.98 -2.81
CA TYR A 205 2.15 15.97 -2.00
C TYR A 205 3.08 15.13 -1.14
N GLN A 206 4.40 15.33 -1.30
CA GLN A 206 5.40 14.60 -0.53
C GLN A 206 5.30 14.97 0.95
N ILE A 207 5.30 13.95 1.81
CA ILE A 207 5.32 14.14 3.25
C ILE A 207 6.70 13.84 3.82
N ASP A 208 7.02 14.54 4.93
CA ASP A 208 8.22 14.26 5.69
C ASP A 208 8.14 12.85 6.31
N ARG A 209 9.17 12.08 6.13
CA ARG A 209 9.29 10.72 6.66
C ARG A 209 9.39 10.69 8.19
N GLY A 210 9.81 11.79 8.81
CA GLY A 210 10.05 11.83 10.25
C GLY A 210 11.09 10.78 10.69
N THR A 211 10.68 9.87 11.57
CA THR A 211 11.53 8.79 12.11
C THR A 211 11.51 7.49 11.30
N PHE A 212 10.84 7.46 10.14
CA PHE A 212 10.81 6.26 9.30
C PHE A 212 12.17 5.97 8.68
N PRO A 213 12.61 4.71 8.63
CA PRO A 213 13.86 4.32 7.98
C PRO A 213 13.92 4.77 6.51
N ASP A 214 15.10 5.11 6.02
CA ASP A 214 15.35 5.50 4.62
C ASP A 214 14.97 4.42 3.59
N THR A 215 14.76 3.19 4.05
CA THR A 215 14.30 2.06 3.23
C THR A 215 12.87 2.22 2.70
N PHE A 216 12.10 3.12 3.31
CA PHE A 216 10.75 3.41 2.85
C PHE A 216 10.77 4.49 1.78
N GLY A 217 10.96 4.28 0.57
CA GLY A 217 10.89 5.20 -0.57
C GLY A 217 10.19 6.56 -0.31
N ASN A 218 9.83 7.28 -1.33
CA ASN A 218 9.08 8.52 -1.16
C ASN A 218 7.64 8.25 -0.74
N MET A 219 7.13 9.07 0.16
CA MET A 219 5.79 8.96 0.73
C MET A 219 4.95 10.16 0.32
N PHE A 220 3.71 9.91 -0.05
CA PHE A 220 2.80 10.93 -0.55
C PHE A 220 1.44 10.80 0.12
N THR A 221 0.82 11.95 0.34
CA THR A 221 -0.59 12.02 0.70
C THR A 221 -1.27 13.09 -0.17
N ILE A 222 -2.43 12.76 -0.67
CA ILE A 222 -3.23 13.66 -1.49
C ILE A 222 -4.70 13.51 -1.10
N THR A 223 -5.35 14.62 -0.78
CA THR A 223 -6.77 14.64 -0.44
C THR A 223 -7.64 14.65 -1.69
N LYS A 224 -8.90 14.24 -1.54
CA LYS A 224 -9.89 14.37 -2.61
C LYS A 224 -10.00 15.83 -3.08
N GLU A 225 -9.99 16.79 -2.14
CA GLU A 225 -10.05 18.20 -2.48
C GLU A 225 -8.89 18.65 -3.37
N GLN A 226 -7.67 18.21 -3.05
CA GLN A 226 -6.49 18.51 -3.88
C GLN A 226 -6.59 17.87 -5.26
N ILE A 227 -7.06 16.63 -5.35
CA ILE A 227 -7.24 15.95 -6.63
C ILE A 227 -8.26 16.70 -7.50
N ASP A 228 -9.39 17.10 -6.91
CA ASP A 228 -10.49 17.74 -7.64
C ASP A 228 -10.12 19.16 -8.11
N ASN A 229 -9.27 19.87 -7.36
CA ASN A 229 -8.93 21.28 -7.64
C ASN A 229 -7.62 21.45 -8.44
N GLU A 230 -6.66 20.51 -8.33
CA GLU A 230 -5.30 20.71 -8.85
C GLU A 230 -4.96 19.77 -10.01
N LEU A 231 -5.68 18.69 -10.20
CA LEU A 231 -5.43 17.68 -11.25
C LEU A 231 -6.52 17.62 -12.31
#